data_ffb9f7196c7f873008b0013f217adfea
#
_entry.id   ffb9f7196c7f873008b0013f217adfea
#
_cell.length_a   1.000
_cell.length_b   1.000
_cell.length_c   1.000
_cell.angle_alpha   90.00
_cell.angle_beta   90.00
_cell.angle_gamma   90.00
#
_symmetry.space_group_name_H-M   'P 1'
#
loop_
_entity.id
_entity.type
_entity.pdbx_description
1 polymer ?
#
loop_
_entity_poly.entity_id
_entity_poly.type
_entity_poly.pdbx_seq_one_letter_code
_entity_poly.pdbx_strand_id
1 'polypeptide(L)' 'MPGYTHLQRGQPVLFAHHLLAYVEMLGRDAERLADSRKRIDVMPLGSGALAGSTLIINREFVAKQLGFAAVTQNS' A
#
# COMPACT_ATOMS: atom_id res chain seq x y z
N MET A 1 -11.63 2.71 31.93
CA MET A 1 -11.33 4.15 31.91
C MET A 1 -12.60 4.96 31.61
N PRO A 2 -12.69 6.24 31.99
CA PRO A 2 -13.82 7.05 31.57
C PRO A 2 -13.75 7.40 30.09
N GLY A 3 -14.85 7.21 29.40
CA GLY A 3 -15.04 7.69 28.03
C GLY A 3 -15.69 9.08 28.05
N TYR A 4 -15.22 9.95 27.16
CA TYR A 4 -15.66 11.34 27.07
C TYR A 4 -16.28 11.62 25.72
N THR A 5 -17.31 12.48 25.72
CA THR A 5 -17.84 13.15 24.53
C THR A 5 -18.03 14.62 24.85
N HIS A 6 -17.72 15.51 23.94
CA HIS A 6 -17.87 16.97 24.14
C HIS A 6 -17.23 17.48 25.44
N LEU A 7 -16.04 16.94 25.79
CA LEU A 7 -15.33 17.25 27.03
C LEU A 7 -16.06 16.87 28.31
N GLN A 8 -17.13 16.08 28.24
CA GLN A 8 -17.92 15.59 29.34
C GLN A 8 -17.77 14.07 29.49
N ARG A 9 -17.92 13.58 30.74
CA ARG A 9 -17.94 12.14 31.00
C ARG A 9 -19.18 11.51 30.39
N GLY A 10 -18.98 10.56 29.49
CA GLY A 10 -20.07 9.81 28.85
C GLY A 10 -20.35 8.49 29.54
N GLN A 11 -19.41 7.56 29.46
CA GLN A 11 -19.59 6.21 30.02
C GLN A 11 -18.26 5.55 30.35
N PRO A 12 -18.23 4.51 31.18
CA PRO A 12 -17.07 3.64 31.36
C PRO A 12 -16.73 2.91 30.05
N VAL A 13 -15.46 2.84 29.72
CA VAL A 13 -14.95 2.14 28.52
C VAL A 13 -13.77 1.28 28.93
N LEU A 14 -13.68 0.06 28.39
CA LEU A 14 -12.50 -0.77 28.53
C LEU A 14 -11.36 -0.15 27.71
N PHE A 15 -10.16 -0.10 28.29
CA PHE A 15 -8.97 0.36 27.56
C PHE A 15 -8.70 -0.50 26.32
N ALA A 16 -8.94 -1.81 26.44
CA ALA A 16 -8.85 -2.72 25.29
C ALA A 16 -9.80 -2.32 24.15
N HIS A 17 -11.04 -1.91 24.46
CA HIS A 17 -11.98 -1.42 23.45
C HIS A 17 -11.45 -0.17 22.73
N HIS A 18 -10.85 0.76 23.47
CA HIS A 18 -10.21 1.93 22.88
C HIS A 18 -9.07 1.54 21.91
N LEU A 19 -8.20 0.61 22.31
CA LEU A 19 -7.10 0.15 21.44
C LEU A 19 -7.59 -0.62 20.22
N LEU A 20 -8.64 -1.43 20.35
CA LEU A 20 -9.21 -2.18 19.25
C LEU A 20 -9.76 -1.28 18.13
N ALA A 21 -10.16 -0.05 18.42
CA ALA A 21 -10.54 0.90 17.39
C ALA A 21 -9.38 1.19 16.42
N TYR A 22 -8.16 1.27 16.93
CA TYR A 22 -6.96 1.44 16.08
C TYR A 22 -6.61 0.17 15.30
N VAL A 23 -6.81 -1.01 15.89
CA VAL A 23 -6.62 -2.28 15.17
C VAL A 23 -7.55 -2.35 13.96
N GLU A 24 -8.82 -1.97 14.11
CA GLU A 24 -9.77 -1.92 12.99
C GLU A 24 -9.37 -0.89 11.94
N MET A 25 -8.89 0.28 12.33
CA MET A 25 -8.39 1.29 11.38
C MET A 25 -7.18 0.80 10.60
N LEU A 26 -6.18 0.23 11.29
CA LEU A 26 -4.97 -0.31 10.66
C LEU A 26 -5.27 -1.53 9.77
N GLY A 27 -6.26 -2.35 10.14
CA GLY A 27 -6.74 -3.44 9.30
C GLY A 27 -7.23 -2.93 7.94
N ARG A 28 -8.08 -1.91 7.94
CA ARG A 28 -8.54 -1.28 6.69
C ARG A 28 -7.41 -0.63 5.89
N ASP A 29 -6.41 -0.07 6.56
CA ASP A 29 -5.23 0.48 5.88
C ASP A 29 -4.38 -0.61 5.24
N ALA A 30 -4.21 -1.75 5.90
CA ALA A 30 -3.53 -2.91 5.32
C ALA A 30 -4.22 -3.42 4.05
N GLU A 31 -5.57 -3.46 4.05
CA GLU A 31 -6.35 -3.81 2.86
C GLU A 31 -6.16 -2.80 1.70
N ARG A 32 -6.18 -1.49 2.01
CA ARG A 32 -5.91 -0.43 1.01
C ARG A 32 -4.53 -0.56 0.39
N LEU A 33 -3.52 -0.86 1.20
CA LEU A 33 -2.15 -1.10 0.72
C LEU A 33 -2.06 -2.35 -0.14
N ALA A 34 -2.75 -3.43 0.24
CA ALA A 34 -2.81 -4.65 -0.55
C ALA A 34 -3.48 -4.40 -1.92
N ASP A 35 -4.53 -3.61 -1.97
CA ASP A 35 -5.18 -3.22 -3.22
C ASP A 35 -4.30 -2.30 -4.08
N SER A 36 -3.62 -1.35 -3.46
CA SER A 36 -2.66 -0.48 -4.14
C SER A 36 -1.54 -1.29 -4.78
N ARG A 37 -1.01 -2.27 -4.04
CA ARG A 37 0.05 -3.16 -4.53
C ARG A 37 -0.28 -3.82 -5.86
N LYS A 38 -1.52 -4.26 -6.06
CA LYS A 38 -1.96 -4.88 -7.33
C LYS A 38 -1.77 -3.97 -8.54
N ARG A 39 -1.87 -2.66 -8.34
CA ARG A 39 -1.73 -1.66 -9.42
C ARG A 39 -0.29 -1.24 -9.66
N ILE A 40 0.53 -1.22 -8.63
CA ILE A 40 1.95 -0.85 -8.73
C ILE A 40 2.86 -2.04 -9.06
N ASP A 41 2.33 -3.25 -9.15
CA ASP A 41 3.06 -4.48 -9.44
C ASP A 41 3.38 -4.62 -10.94
N VAL A 42 3.82 -3.52 -11.53
CA VAL A 42 4.22 -3.41 -12.94
C VAL A 42 5.56 -2.67 -13.01
N MET A 43 6.59 -3.35 -13.48
CA MET A 43 7.95 -2.86 -13.48
C MET A 43 8.20 -1.84 -14.60
N PRO A 44 8.60 -0.59 -14.29
CA PRO A 44 8.78 0.47 -15.29
C PRO A 44 10.20 0.53 -15.89
N LEU A 45 11.17 -0.19 -15.34
CA LEU A 45 12.56 -0.10 -15.77
C LEU A 45 12.69 -0.36 -17.27
N GLY A 46 13.48 0.46 -17.96
CA GLY A 46 13.71 0.40 -19.40
C GLY A 46 12.76 1.29 -20.23
N SER A 47 11.76 1.91 -19.60
CA SER A 47 10.91 2.91 -20.26
C SER A 47 11.69 4.18 -20.65
N GLY A 48 12.79 4.45 -19.98
CA GLY A 48 13.60 5.65 -20.21
C GLY A 48 12.89 6.93 -19.76
N ALA A 49 13.42 8.07 -20.21
CA ALA A 49 12.85 9.38 -19.88
C ALA A 49 11.60 9.71 -20.71
N LEU A 50 11.45 9.12 -21.89
CA LEU A 50 10.34 9.35 -22.81
C LEU A 50 9.86 8.06 -23.47
N ALA A 51 10.66 7.45 -24.33
CA ALA A 51 10.23 6.38 -25.24
C ALA A 51 11.29 5.26 -25.36
N GLY A 52 11.82 4.83 -24.24
CA GLY A 52 12.79 3.73 -24.18
C GLY A 52 14.23 4.22 -24.03
N SER A 53 15.16 3.28 -24.20
CA SER A 53 16.60 3.49 -24.02
C SER A 53 17.38 2.79 -25.14
N THR A 54 18.55 3.34 -25.49
CA THR A 54 19.51 2.69 -26.40
C THR A 54 20.27 1.54 -25.72
N LEU A 55 20.18 1.43 -24.39
CA LEU A 55 20.77 0.30 -23.67
C LEU A 55 19.88 -0.94 -23.83
N ILE A 56 20.52 -2.08 -24.12
CA ILE A 56 19.84 -3.36 -24.24
C ILE A 56 19.53 -3.88 -22.83
N ILE A 57 18.27 -3.73 -22.39
CA ILE A 57 17.79 -4.18 -21.09
C ILE A 57 16.75 -5.29 -21.30
N ASN A 58 17.01 -6.46 -20.73
CA ASN A 58 15.99 -7.52 -20.70
C ASN A 58 15.01 -7.24 -19.58
N ARG A 59 13.92 -6.57 -19.90
CA ARG A 59 12.92 -6.08 -18.94
C ARG A 59 12.19 -7.23 -18.25
N GLU A 60 11.82 -8.26 -19.00
CA GLU A 60 11.16 -9.44 -18.44
C GLU A 60 12.04 -10.18 -17.42
N PHE A 61 13.33 -10.34 -17.73
CA PHE A 61 14.28 -10.92 -16.80
C PHE A 61 14.35 -10.12 -15.49
N VAL A 62 14.46 -8.81 -15.59
CA VAL A 62 14.53 -7.92 -14.40
C VAL A 62 13.23 -7.97 -13.61
N ALA A 63 12.07 -7.91 -14.26
CA ALA A 63 10.78 -8.03 -13.60
C ALA A 63 10.65 -9.33 -12.84
N LYS A 64 11.04 -10.44 -13.44
CA LYS A 64 11.05 -11.77 -12.81
C LYS A 64 11.99 -11.82 -11.60
N GLN A 65 13.20 -11.27 -11.71
CA GLN A 65 14.16 -11.26 -10.61
C GLN A 65 13.68 -10.41 -9.41
N LEU A 66 12.96 -9.34 -9.67
CA LEU A 66 12.41 -8.45 -8.66
C LEU A 66 11.01 -8.89 -8.16
N GLY A 67 10.40 -9.89 -8.78
CA GLY A 67 9.10 -10.42 -8.40
C GLY A 67 7.91 -9.56 -8.84
N PHE A 68 8.08 -8.73 -9.88
CA PHE A 68 6.96 -7.99 -10.49
C PHE A 68 6.09 -8.90 -11.36
N ALA A 69 4.77 -8.64 -11.34
CA ALA A 69 3.81 -9.41 -12.13
C ALA A 69 3.89 -9.11 -13.64
N ALA A 70 4.30 -7.89 -14.02
CA ALA A 70 4.35 -7.46 -15.43
C ALA A 70 5.39 -6.36 -15.63
N VAL A 71 5.60 -5.98 -16.90
CA VAL A 71 6.35 -4.78 -17.30
C VAL A 71 5.40 -3.74 -17.90
N THR A 72 5.73 -2.47 -17.76
CA THR A 72 4.94 -1.40 -18.38
C THR A 72 4.99 -1.51 -19.91
N GLN A 73 3.84 -1.33 -20.55
CA GLN A 73 3.74 -1.34 -22.03
C GLN A 73 4.04 0.05 -22.61
N ASN A 74 3.71 1.06 -21.85
CA ASN A 74 3.98 2.45 -22.17
C ASN A 74 4.17 3.24 -20.86
N SER A 75 4.96 4.28 -20.89
CA SER A 75 5.27 5.11 -19.71
C SER A 75 4.79 6.54 -19.89
#